data_437d857ff4b0041f3c6a272534a57773
#
_entry.id   437d857ff4b0041f3c6a272534a57773
#
_cell.length_a   1.000
_cell.length_b   1.000
_cell.length_c   1.000
_cell.angle_alpha   90.00
_cell.angle_beta   90.00
_cell.angle_gamma   90.00
#
_symmetry.space_group_name_H-M   'P 1'
#
loop_
_entity.id
_entity.type
_entity.pdbx_description
1 polymer ?
#
loop_
_entity_poly.entity_id
_entity_poly.type
_entity_poly.pdbx_seq_one_letter_code
_entity_poly.pdbx_strand_id
1 'polypeptide(L)'
;FMSRYFNQQGISSIYLTGQSADDERKNAKQLLVSGEIRFIFVVDIYNEGVDIPEVNTILFLRPTESLTVFLQQLGRGLRLAENKECLTVLDFIGQANKKYNFEDKFAALLSNTTRGVTREIKDGFISLPKGCYVQLEKKAAKYILENIRSSYGNTAGLIAKIAAFEEDTGLALTLINF
;
A
#
# COMPACT_ATOMS: atom_id res chain seq x y z
N PHE A 1 8.11 19.86 5.25
CA PHE A 1 7.81 20.53 3.97
C PHE A 1 6.31 20.43 3.64
N MET A 2 5.72 19.26 3.48
CA MET A 2 4.33 19.07 3.03
C MET A 2 3.30 19.79 3.93
N SER A 3 3.36 19.61 5.25
CA SER A 3 2.43 20.29 6.16
C SER A 3 2.50 21.83 6.03
N ARG A 4 3.73 22.40 5.92
CA ARG A 4 3.89 23.85 5.71
C ARG A 4 3.25 24.30 4.40
N TYR A 5 3.46 23.54 3.32
CA TYR A 5 2.87 23.86 2.02
C TYR A 5 1.33 23.83 2.06
N PHE A 6 0.74 22.80 2.67
CA PHE A 6 -0.71 22.70 2.81
C PHE A 6 -1.30 23.84 3.63
N ASN A 7 -0.67 24.18 4.76
CA ASN A 7 -1.10 25.31 5.58
C ASN A 7 -1.03 26.64 4.82
N GLN A 8 -0.03 26.85 3.97
CA GLN A 8 0.06 28.04 3.11
C GLN A 8 -1.07 28.09 2.06
N GLN A 9 -1.61 26.94 1.67
CA GLN A 9 -2.78 26.84 0.78
C GLN A 9 -4.12 26.89 1.53
N GLY A 10 -4.11 27.20 2.84
CA GLY A 10 -5.32 27.25 3.65
C GLY A 10 -5.87 25.87 4.05
N ILE A 11 -5.09 24.81 3.89
CA ILE A 11 -5.46 23.44 4.26
C ILE A 11 -4.77 23.09 5.57
N SER A 12 -5.54 23.05 6.67
CA SER A 12 -5.02 22.79 8.01
C SER A 12 -4.36 21.43 8.12
N SER A 13 -3.11 21.40 8.53
CA SER A 13 -2.33 20.19 8.66
C SER A 13 -1.20 20.31 9.68
N ILE A 14 -0.83 19.17 10.25
CA ILE A 14 0.35 19.03 11.10
C ILE A 14 1.27 17.93 10.60
N TYR A 15 2.44 17.82 11.17
CA TYR A 15 3.35 16.69 10.90
C TYR A 15 3.79 16.04 12.20
N LEU A 16 4.04 14.74 12.14
CA LEU A 16 4.60 13.93 13.22
C LEU A 16 5.78 13.13 12.69
N THR A 17 6.77 12.94 13.55
CA THR A 17 7.96 12.13 13.29
C THR A 17 8.13 11.08 14.37
N GLY A 18 9.09 10.17 14.20
CA GLY A 18 9.46 9.23 15.25
C GLY A 18 9.90 9.88 16.57
N GLN A 19 10.30 11.16 16.53
CA GLN A 19 10.72 11.95 17.71
C GLN A 19 9.57 12.74 18.36
N SER A 20 8.39 12.76 17.75
CA SER A 20 7.23 13.48 18.32
C SER A 20 6.79 12.86 19.64
N ALA A 21 6.57 13.69 20.65
CA ALA A 21 6.15 13.25 21.97
C ALA A 21 4.73 12.62 21.96
N ASP A 22 4.43 11.76 22.92
CA ASP A 22 3.14 11.09 23.00
C ASP A 22 1.97 12.07 23.14
N ASP A 23 2.16 13.17 23.84
CA ASP A 23 1.13 14.21 23.97
C ASP A 23 0.87 14.92 22.65
N GLU A 24 1.90 15.15 21.82
CA GLU A 24 1.74 15.69 20.46
C GLU A 24 0.93 14.74 19.58
N ARG A 25 1.21 13.43 19.68
CA ARG A 25 0.48 12.39 18.93
C ARG A 25 -0.99 12.32 19.34
N LYS A 26 -1.27 12.37 20.67
CA LYS A 26 -2.65 12.39 21.19
C LYS A 26 -3.40 13.63 20.76
N ASN A 27 -2.76 14.80 20.86
CA ASN A 27 -3.35 16.06 20.43
C ASN A 27 -3.65 16.06 18.92
N ALA A 28 -2.71 15.55 18.10
CA ALA A 28 -2.91 15.40 16.67
C ALA A 28 -4.12 14.54 16.32
N LYS A 29 -4.34 13.44 17.04
CA LYS A 29 -5.53 12.61 16.90
C LYS A 29 -6.79 13.40 17.20
N GLN A 30 -6.84 14.12 18.33
CA GLN A 30 -8.00 14.90 18.73
C GLN A 30 -8.35 15.98 17.68
N LEU A 31 -7.35 16.72 17.20
CA LEU A 31 -7.51 17.73 16.17
C LEU A 31 -8.01 17.17 14.84
N LEU A 32 -7.57 15.98 14.45
CA LEU A 32 -8.05 15.32 13.24
C LEU A 32 -9.50 14.85 13.39
N VAL A 33 -9.83 14.23 14.52
CA VAL A 33 -11.18 13.71 14.79
C VAL A 33 -12.19 14.84 14.95
N SER A 34 -11.79 15.96 15.58
CA SER A 34 -12.65 17.17 15.68
C SER A 34 -12.81 17.91 14.36
N GLY A 35 -11.96 17.61 13.35
CA GLY A 35 -11.97 18.32 12.06
C GLY A 35 -11.24 19.65 12.05
N GLU A 36 -10.57 20.04 13.15
CA GLU A 36 -9.74 21.24 13.21
C GLU A 36 -8.55 21.18 12.25
N ILE A 37 -8.01 19.98 12.04
CA ILE A 37 -7.03 19.70 10.98
C ILE A 37 -7.57 18.66 10.02
N ARG A 38 -7.14 18.76 8.75
CA ARG A 38 -7.54 17.82 7.70
C ARG A 38 -6.51 16.75 7.41
N PHE A 39 -5.24 17.02 7.67
CA PHE A 39 -4.14 16.12 7.34
C PHE A 39 -3.13 16.02 8.48
N ILE A 40 -2.66 14.80 8.71
CA ILE A 40 -1.45 14.54 9.50
C ILE A 40 -0.42 13.93 8.56
N PHE A 41 0.70 14.61 8.37
CA PHE A 41 1.86 14.08 7.64
C PHE A 41 2.75 13.32 8.61
N VAL A 42 3.06 12.06 8.28
CA VAL A 42 3.87 11.19 9.11
C VAL A 42 5.14 10.77 8.39
N VAL A 43 6.26 10.73 9.11
CA VAL A 43 7.54 10.25 8.59
C VAL A 43 8.15 9.28 9.60
N ASP A 44 8.46 8.07 9.14
CA ASP A 44 9.16 7.03 9.89
C ASP A 44 8.50 6.63 11.24
N ILE A 45 7.19 6.74 11.33
CA ILE A 45 6.39 6.30 12.50
C ILE A 45 5.88 4.88 12.24
N TYR A 46 6.80 3.91 12.07
CA TYR A 46 6.41 2.55 11.67
C TYR A 46 5.96 1.66 12.84
N ASN A 47 6.56 1.80 14.02
CA ASN A 47 6.38 0.85 15.12
C ASN A 47 5.51 1.35 16.27
N GLU A 48 5.38 2.66 16.48
CA GLU A 48 4.61 3.26 17.58
C GLU A 48 3.64 4.32 17.04
N GLY A 49 3.00 3.97 15.93
CA GLY A 49 2.29 4.92 15.11
C GLY A 49 1.02 5.45 15.72
N VAL A 50 0.61 6.55 15.16
CA VAL A 50 -0.70 7.17 15.35
C VAL A 50 -1.78 6.11 15.05
N ASP A 51 -2.51 5.69 16.07
CA ASP A 51 -3.65 4.79 15.94
C ASP A 51 -4.93 5.63 15.93
N ILE A 52 -5.46 5.87 14.75
CA ILE A 52 -6.67 6.67 14.53
C ILE A 52 -7.63 5.83 13.68
N PRO A 53 -8.50 5.03 14.30
CA PRO A 53 -9.48 4.23 13.56
C PRO A 53 -10.42 5.06 12.67
N GLU A 54 -10.65 6.31 13.03
CA GLU A 54 -11.53 7.26 12.34
C GLU A 54 -10.96 7.72 10.98
N VAL A 55 -9.66 7.49 10.71
CA VAL A 55 -9.06 7.84 9.41
C VAL A 55 -9.76 7.07 8.29
N ASN A 56 -10.31 7.82 7.34
CA ASN A 56 -11.00 7.30 6.16
C ASN A 56 -10.18 7.41 4.87
N THR A 57 -9.04 8.09 4.90
CA THR A 57 -8.19 8.28 3.72
C THR A 57 -6.72 8.20 4.11
N ILE A 58 -5.97 7.39 3.39
CA ILE A 58 -4.51 7.26 3.50
C ILE A 58 -3.87 7.65 2.18
N LEU A 59 -2.83 8.49 2.24
CA LEU A 59 -2.02 8.87 1.09
C LEU A 59 -0.60 8.31 1.26
N PHE A 60 -0.21 7.38 0.39
CA PHE A 60 1.17 6.92 0.29
C PHE A 60 1.93 7.82 -0.70
N LEU A 61 2.62 8.83 -0.18
CA LEU A 61 3.32 9.83 -0.99
C LEU A 61 4.69 9.36 -1.49
N ARG A 62 5.18 8.27 -0.96
CA ARG A 62 6.38 7.58 -1.42
C ARG A 62 6.18 6.07 -1.42
N PRO A 63 6.84 5.33 -2.32
CA PRO A 63 6.79 3.87 -2.30
C PRO A 63 7.32 3.35 -0.96
N THR A 64 6.59 2.41 -0.37
CA THR A 64 7.00 1.70 0.84
C THR A 64 7.78 0.47 0.42
N GLU A 65 9.08 0.42 0.70
CA GLU A 65 9.97 -0.66 0.23
C GLU A 65 9.63 -2.03 0.85
N SER A 66 9.01 -2.04 2.03
CA SER A 66 8.61 -3.27 2.72
C SER A 66 7.11 -3.53 2.58
N LEU A 67 6.76 -4.70 2.03
CA LEU A 67 5.39 -5.18 2.00
C LEU A 67 4.77 -5.25 3.40
N THR A 68 5.52 -5.72 4.39
CA THR A 68 5.07 -5.79 5.79
C THR A 68 4.68 -4.41 6.33
N VAL A 69 5.51 -3.39 6.08
CA VAL A 69 5.21 -2.01 6.49
C VAL A 69 3.98 -1.48 5.79
N PHE A 70 3.84 -1.73 4.49
CA PHE A 70 2.66 -1.35 3.73
C PHE A 70 1.38 -1.97 4.32
N LEU A 71 1.37 -3.28 4.58
CA LEU A 71 0.23 -3.99 5.15
C LEU A 71 -0.09 -3.52 6.58
N GLN A 72 0.92 -3.24 7.40
CA GLN A 72 0.72 -2.68 8.75
C GLN A 72 0.07 -1.29 8.70
N GLN A 73 0.51 -0.43 7.80
CA GLN A 73 -0.07 0.91 7.63
C GLN A 73 -1.50 0.81 7.11
N LEU A 74 -1.75 -0.05 6.13
CA LEU A 74 -3.09 -0.31 5.60
C LEU A 74 -4.02 -0.86 6.68
N GLY A 75 -3.56 -1.84 7.45
CA GLY A 75 -4.33 -2.49 8.51
C GLY A 75 -4.79 -1.52 9.61
N ARG A 76 -4.01 -0.48 9.91
CA ARG A 76 -4.42 0.56 10.85
C ARG A 76 -5.61 1.37 10.33
N GLY A 77 -5.59 1.71 9.04
CA GLY A 77 -6.70 2.40 8.39
C GLY A 77 -7.93 1.51 8.16
N LEU A 78 -7.81 0.20 8.16
CA LEU A 78 -8.93 -0.73 8.00
C LEU A 78 -9.73 -0.98 9.29
N ARG A 79 -9.33 -0.40 10.42
CA ARG A 79 -10.09 -0.51 11.66
C ARG A 79 -11.46 0.14 11.52
N LEU A 80 -12.46 -0.50 12.13
CA LEU A 80 -13.81 0.02 12.18
C LEU A 80 -13.89 1.22 13.12
N ALA A 81 -14.62 2.23 12.71
CA ALA A 81 -14.96 3.39 13.53
C ALA A 81 -16.39 3.83 13.22
N GLU A 82 -17.02 4.51 14.17
CA GLU A 82 -18.34 5.09 13.98
C GLU A 82 -18.31 6.11 12.83
N ASN A 83 -19.31 6.09 11.98
CA ASN A 83 -19.43 6.94 10.77
C ASN A 83 -18.34 6.76 9.69
N LYS A 84 -17.60 5.65 9.73
CA LYS A 84 -16.64 5.32 8.71
C LYS A 84 -17.15 4.17 7.82
N GLU A 85 -17.57 4.50 6.60
CA GLU A 85 -18.12 3.53 5.65
C GLU A 85 -17.03 2.74 4.93
N CYS A 86 -15.91 3.40 4.59
CA CYS A 86 -14.80 2.76 3.86
C CYS A 86 -13.46 3.43 4.18
N LEU A 87 -12.40 2.78 3.72
CA LEU A 87 -11.06 3.37 3.67
C LEU A 87 -10.69 3.63 2.21
N THR A 88 -10.37 4.88 1.90
CA THR A 88 -9.80 5.28 0.61
C THR A 88 -8.28 5.28 0.72
N VAL A 89 -7.61 4.59 -0.19
CA VAL A 89 -6.14 4.55 -0.26
C VAL A 89 -5.69 5.17 -1.58
N LEU A 90 -4.91 6.24 -1.50
CA LEU A 90 -4.27 6.88 -2.64
C LEU A 90 -2.77 6.58 -2.60
N ASP A 91 -2.31 5.76 -3.54
CA ASP A 91 -0.93 5.33 -3.63
C ASP A 91 -0.26 6.02 -4.82
N PHE A 92 0.67 6.93 -4.53
CA PHE A 92 1.40 7.70 -5.53
C PHE A 92 2.59 6.89 -6.02
N ILE A 93 2.40 6.17 -7.11
CA ILE A 93 3.43 5.37 -7.77
C ILE A 93 4.34 6.30 -8.55
N GLY A 94 5.42 6.74 -7.91
CA GLY A 94 6.51 7.45 -8.57
C GLY A 94 7.43 6.49 -9.34
N GLN A 95 8.52 7.02 -9.90
CA GLN A 95 9.61 6.19 -10.42
C GLN A 95 10.29 5.49 -9.23
N ALA A 96 9.69 4.39 -8.81
CA ALA A 96 10.21 3.56 -7.73
C ALA A 96 11.56 2.95 -8.15
N ASN A 97 12.39 2.65 -7.16
CA ASN A 97 13.60 1.87 -7.36
C ASN A 97 13.25 0.60 -8.16
N LYS A 98 14.10 0.20 -9.13
CA LYS A 98 13.94 -1.03 -9.93
C LYS A 98 13.77 -2.30 -9.08
N LYS A 99 14.20 -2.27 -7.81
CA LYS A 99 14.05 -3.36 -6.84
C LYS A 99 12.64 -3.43 -6.20
N TYR A 100 11.76 -2.46 -6.46
CA TYR A 100 10.41 -2.48 -5.89
C TYR A 100 9.58 -3.56 -6.56
N ASN A 101 9.04 -4.47 -5.75
CA ASN A 101 8.26 -5.61 -6.25
C ASN A 101 6.75 -5.28 -6.16
N PHE A 102 6.20 -4.80 -7.26
CA PHE A 102 4.77 -4.56 -7.36
C PHE A 102 3.94 -5.84 -7.35
N GLU A 103 4.51 -6.94 -7.86
CA GLU A 103 3.80 -8.22 -7.90
C GLU A 103 3.44 -8.70 -6.51
N ASP A 104 4.39 -8.72 -5.58
CA ASP A 104 4.14 -9.14 -4.19
C ASP A 104 3.12 -8.22 -3.50
N LYS A 105 3.20 -6.91 -3.77
CA LYS A 105 2.25 -5.94 -3.23
C LYS A 105 0.83 -6.21 -3.66
N PHE A 106 0.60 -6.42 -4.95
CA PHE A 106 -0.73 -6.72 -5.47
C PHE A 106 -1.17 -8.13 -5.13
N ALA A 107 -0.29 -9.12 -5.11
CA ALA A 107 -0.60 -10.48 -4.67
C ALA A 107 -1.14 -10.49 -3.23
N ALA A 108 -0.54 -9.71 -2.34
CA ALA A 108 -1.00 -9.60 -0.96
C ALA A 108 -2.39 -8.94 -0.81
N LEU A 109 -2.78 -8.06 -1.74
CA LEU A 109 -4.12 -7.47 -1.79
C LEU A 109 -5.17 -8.39 -2.41
N LEU A 110 -4.73 -9.33 -3.25
CA LEU A 110 -5.57 -10.27 -4.01
C LEU A 110 -5.64 -11.64 -3.35
N SER A 111 -5.58 -11.71 -2.04
CA SER A 111 -5.58 -12.97 -1.28
C SER A 111 -6.61 -13.97 -1.84
N ASN A 112 -6.16 -15.21 -2.12
CA ASN A 112 -6.96 -16.31 -2.66
C ASN A 112 -7.31 -16.27 -4.16
N THR A 113 -6.64 -15.46 -4.98
CA THR A 113 -6.81 -15.56 -6.44
C THR A 113 -5.85 -16.58 -7.04
N THR A 114 -6.37 -17.46 -7.91
CA THR A 114 -5.57 -18.33 -8.78
C THR A 114 -5.10 -17.61 -10.04
N ARG A 115 -5.56 -16.39 -10.23
CA ARG A 115 -5.21 -15.54 -11.39
C ARG A 115 -3.94 -14.75 -11.08
N GLY A 116 -3.00 -14.75 -11.99
CA GLY A 116 -1.78 -13.95 -11.83
C GLY A 116 -2.08 -12.44 -11.76
N VAL A 117 -1.31 -11.72 -10.97
CA VAL A 117 -1.42 -10.24 -10.78
C VAL A 117 -1.50 -9.49 -12.11
N THR A 118 -0.70 -9.86 -13.09
CA THR A 118 -0.72 -9.26 -14.43
C THR A 118 -2.09 -9.34 -15.09
N ARG A 119 -2.80 -10.44 -14.92
CA ARG A 119 -4.15 -10.64 -15.48
C ARG A 119 -5.18 -9.82 -14.73
N GLU A 120 -5.11 -9.79 -13.40
CA GLU A 120 -5.97 -8.95 -12.57
C GLU A 120 -5.86 -7.47 -12.94
N ILE A 121 -4.63 -6.96 -13.14
CA ILE A 121 -4.41 -5.58 -13.58
C ILE A 121 -5.06 -5.30 -14.94
N LYS A 122 -4.98 -6.24 -15.88
CA LYS A 122 -5.57 -6.07 -17.23
C LYS A 122 -7.10 -6.15 -17.22
N ASP A 123 -7.66 -7.01 -16.39
CA ASP A 123 -9.08 -7.31 -16.33
C ASP A 123 -9.84 -6.41 -15.32
N GLY A 124 -9.14 -5.48 -14.62
CA GLY A 124 -9.75 -4.54 -13.68
C GLY A 124 -10.02 -5.12 -12.29
N PHE A 125 -9.18 -6.05 -11.82
CA PHE A 125 -9.23 -6.60 -10.45
C PHE A 125 -10.56 -7.26 -10.09
N ILE A 126 -11.03 -8.18 -10.92
CA ILE A 126 -12.34 -8.84 -10.76
C ILE A 126 -12.40 -9.84 -9.59
N SER A 127 -11.25 -10.26 -9.04
CA SER A 127 -11.16 -11.23 -7.92
C SER A 127 -11.19 -10.59 -6.54
N LEU A 128 -11.37 -9.27 -6.44
CA LEU A 128 -11.43 -8.59 -5.15
C LEU A 128 -12.68 -8.98 -4.36
N PRO A 129 -12.61 -8.98 -3.01
CA PRO A 129 -13.77 -9.16 -2.15
C PRO A 129 -14.87 -8.13 -2.43
N LYS A 130 -16.12 -8.48 -2.14
CA LYS A 130 -17.26 -7.55 -2.29
C LYS A 130 -17.02 -6.27 -1.49
N GLY A 131 -17.27 -5.12 -2.11
CA GLY A 131 -17.08 -3.82 -1.51
C GLY A 131 -15.64 -3.28 -1.62
N CYS A 132 -14.72 -4.07 -2.17
CA CYS A 132 -13.37 -3.62 -2.48
C CYS A 132 -13.22 -3.37 -3.97
N TYR A 133 -12.47 -2.33 -4.34
CA TYR A 133 -12.07 -2.09 -5.73
C TYR A 133 -10.69 -1.44 -5.78
N VAL A 134 -9.99 -1.68 -6.87
CA VAL A 134 -8.71 -1.04 -7.18
C VAL A 134 -8.83 -0.38 -8.55
N GLN A 135 -8.44 0.87 -8.63
CA GLN A 135 -8.36 1.62 -9.88
C GLN A 135 -6.92 2.09 -10.10
N LEU A 136 -6.37 1.76 -11.24
CA LEU A 136 -5.05 2.22 -11.66
C LEU A 136 -5.17 3.29 -12.74
N GLU A 137 -4.42 4.38 -12.59
CA GLU A 137 -4.21 5.33 -13.66
C GLU A 137 -3.42 4.64 -14.80
N LYS A 138 -3.71 4.95 -16.06
CA LYS A 138 -3.14 4.27 -17.24
C LYS A 138 -1.61 4.25 -17.25
N LYS A 139 -0.96 5.35 -16.86
CA LYS A 139 0.51 5.42 -16.77
C LYS A 139 1.06 4.55 -15.66
N ALA A 140 0.37 4.55 -14.50
CA ALA A 140 0.73 3.69 -13.38
C ALA A 140 0.59 2.20 -13.74
N ALA A 141 -0.52 1.80 -14.37
CA ALA A 141 -0.73 0.44 -14.83
C ALA A 141 0.39 -0.03 -15.80
N LYS A 142 0.75 0.82 -16.78
CA LYS A 142 1.83 0.52 -17.70
C LYS A 142 3.16 0.33 -16.96
N TYR A 143 3.51 1.24 -16.07
CA TYR A 143 4.75 1.18 -15.29
C TYR A 143 4.83 -0.07 -14.43
N ILE A 144 3.74 -0.43 -13.74
CA ILE A 144 3.65 -1.63 -12.91
C ILE A 144 3.83 -2.88 -13.76
N LEU A 145 3.14 -2.98 -14.89
CA LEU A 145 3.26 -4.14 -15.80
C LEU A 145 4.67 -4.28 -16.38
N GLU A 146 5.34 -3.17 -16.69
CA GLU A 146 6.74 -3.16 -17.14
C GLU A 146 7.68 -3.62 -16.01
N ASN A 147 7.46 -3.19 -14.78
CA ASN A 147 8.24 -3.61 -13.62
C ASN A 147 8.08 -5.13 -13.38
N ILE A 148 6.85 -5.63 -13.36
CA ILE A 148 6.57 -7.07 -13.22
C ILE A 148 7.26 -7.86 -14.33
N ARG A 149 7.15 -7.45 -15.60
CA ARG A 149 7.82 -8.12 -16.72
C ARG A 149 9.34 -8.12 -16.58
N SER A 150 9.93 -7.02 -16.12
CA SER A 150 11.38 -6.94 -15.95
C SER A 150 11.89 -7.87 -14.84
N SER A 151 11.09 -8.19 -13.85
CA SER A 151 11.42 -9.17 -12.81
C SER A 151 11.45 -10.61 -13.35
N TYR A 152 10.67 -10.92 -14.40
CA TYR A 152 10.71 -12.23 -15.07
C TYR A 152 11.88 -12.40 -16.04
N GLY A 153 12.42 -11.31 -16.60
CA GLY A 153 13.52 -11.36 -17.56
C GLY A 153 14.89 -11.69 -16.95
N ASN A 154 14.97 -11.82 -15.63
CA ASN A 154 16.20 -12.19 -14.92
C ASN A 154 16.13 -13.67 -14.52
N THR A 155 17.11 -14.46 -15.00
CA THR A 155 17.23 -15.91 -14.69
C THR A 155 17.17 -16.19 -13.18
N ALA A 156 17.75 -15.33 -12.36
CA ALA A 156 17.70 -15.46 -10.90
C ALA A 156 16.27 -15.31 -10.34
N GLY A 157 15.47 -14.40 -10.87
CA GLY A 157 14.06 -14.22 -10.49
C GLY A 157 13.19 -15.42 -10.90
N LEU A 158 13.46 -16.01 -12.08
CA LEU A 158 12.76 -17.21 -12.53
C LEU A 158 13.10 -18.42 -11.64
N ILE A 159 14.37 -18.61 -11.32
CA ILE A 159 14.81 -19.69 -10.41
C ILE A 159 14.17 -19.52 -9.03
N ALA A 160 14.16 -18.32 -8.48
CA ALA A 160 13.52 -18.05 -7.19
C ALA A 160 12.02 -18.38 -7.17
N LYS A 161 11.29 -18.10 -8.26
CA LYS A 161 9.86 -18.45 -8.39
C LYS A 161 9.62 -19.95 -8.54
N ILE A 162 10.48 -20.65 -9.26
CA ILE A 162 10.42 -22.12 -9.34
C ILE A 162 10.64 -22.71 -7.94
N ALA A 163 11.66 -22.26 -7.22
CA ALA A 163 11.94 -22.71 -5.86
C ALA A 163 10.77 -22.43 -4.89
N ALA A 164 10.18 -21.23 -4.96
CA ALA A 164 9.00 -20.89 -4.15
C ALA A 164 7.80 -21.77 -4.49
N PHE A 165 7.53 -22.04 -5.77
CA PHE A 165 6.46 -22.95 -6.17
C PHE A 165 6.69 -24.37 -5.62
N GLU A 166 7.93 -24.87 -5.69
CA GLU A 166 8.29 -26.20 -5.18
C GLU A 166 8.17 -26.27 -3.66
N GLU A 167 8.54 -25.19 -2.94
CA GLU A 167 8.41 -25.07 -1.49
C GLU A 167 6.95 -24.99 -1.04
N ASP A 168 6.11 -24.18 -1.72
CA ASP A 168 4.71 -23.98 -1.37
C ASP A 168 3.82 -25.17 -1.70
N THR A 169 4.12 -25.89 -2.79
CA THR A 169 3.28 -26.99 -3.27
C THR A 169 3.82 -28.39 -2.94
N GLY A 170 5.10 -28.50 -2.60
CA GLY A 170 5.80 -29.77 -2.45
C GLY A 170 5.97 -30.54 -3.76
N LEU A 171 5.71 -29.91 -4.91
CA LEU A 171 5.77 -30.52 -6.24
C LEU A 171 6.89 -29.90 -7.06
N ALA A 172 7.71 -30.71 -7.72
CA ALA A 172 8.66 -30.19 -8.70
C ALA A 172 7.91 -29.55 -9.87
N LEU A 173 8.37 -28.38 -10.32
CA LEU A 173 7.77 -27.70 -11.47
C LEU A 173 8.06 -28.49 -12.76
N THR A 174 6.99 -28.98 -13.39
CA THR A 174 7.04 -29.72 -14.66
C THR A 174 6.07 -29.11 -15.67
N LEU A 175 6.16 -29.51 -16.94
CA LEU A 175 5.22 -29.06 -17.97
C LEU A 175 3.77 -29.52 -17.72
N ILE A 176 3.55 -30.46 -16.81
CA ILE A 176 2.21 -30.99 -16.49
C ILE A 176 1.55 -30.14 -15.39
N ASN A 177 2.34 -29.61 -14.44
CA ASN A 177 1.84 -28.85 -13.30
C ASN A 177 2.17 -27.33 -13.36
N PHE A 178 2.58 -26.87 -14.55
CA PHE A 178 2.83 -25.46 -14.87
C PHE A 178 1.54 -24.69 -15.16
#